data_e7b05e919e08bc82bd6e10b0277dc932
#
_entry.id   e7b05e919e08bc82bd6e10b0277dc932
#
_cell.length_a   1.000
_cell.length_b   1.000
_cell.length_c   1.000
_cell.angle_alpha   90.00
_cell.angle_beta   90.00
_cell.angle_gamma   90.00
#
_symmetry.space_group_name_H-M   'P 1'
#
loop_
_entity.id
_entity.type
_entity.pdbx_description
1 polymer ?
#
loop_
_entity_poly.entity_id
_entity_poly.type
_entity_poly.pdbx_seq_one_letter_code
_entity_poly.pdbx_strand_id
1 'polypeptide(L)'
;LKIKKETKVQLKESEARYKSLVEKARIAILIDDKEGNLKYFNDRLCEIFGYEREELEGKTILTLVHPEDRETVIHLHRSRVSGNKVKSSYEFKGIKKDGTALFCEVDAVILREKKQVIGTCSYIRDITESKKDKIKLQDSLREKEVLLREVHHRVKNDMQVISSLLALQAANIEDEDIQEIFRESRGRIKTMAMVYEKLYGSEELSKVDFSKYIDSLAHYLFQSFGIDSEKVVLKKDVKEIFLDINTAIPLGLLLNELISNSLKHSFLDKEKGEVRVTLVKAGDEQLKLIVSDNGVGVKNKIDLNKPGSFGLQLVKMLTEQLHGDMKIESNKETSFIITFKELKYSSRL
;
A
#
# COMPACT_ATOMS: atom_id res chain seq x y z
N LEU A 1 57.41 41.38 -16.25
CA LEU A 1 56.47 41.45 -17.39
C LEU A 1 55.98 40.06 -17.81
N LYS A 2 56.83 39.01 -17.86
CA LYS A 2 56.46 37.63 -18.26
C LYS A 2 55.41 36.99 -17.34
N ILE A 3 55.62 37.07 -16.00
CA ILE A 3 54.69 36.49 -14.99
C ILE A 3 53.29 37.12 -15.04
N LYS A 4 53.16 38.45 -15.22
CA LYS A 4 51.86 39.10 -15.38
C LYS A 4 51.11 38.66 -16.66
N LYS A 5 51.83 38.28 -17.72
CA LYS A 5 51.25 37.87 -18.98
C LYS A 5 50.74 36.41 -18.88
N GLU A 6 51.50 35.53 -18.21
CA GLU A 6 51.12 34.14 -17.95
C GLU A 6 49.88 34.04 -17.01
N THR A 7 49.86 34.84 -15.93
CA THR A 7 48.71 34.90 -15.01
C THR A 7 47.45 35.40 -15.73
N LYS A 8 47.58 36.37 -16.64
CA LYS A 8 46.44 36.91 -17.41
C LYS A 8 45.91 35.90 -18.45
N VAL A 9 46.77 35.07 -19.03
CA VAL A 9 46.37 34.00 -19.96
C VAL A 9 45.63 32.88 -19.19
N GLN A 10 46.19 32.40 -18.07
CA GLN A 10 45.58 31.41 -17.22
C GLN A 10 44.22 31.86 -16.67
N LEU A 11 44.07 33.14 -16.31
CA LEU A 11 42.81 33.70 -15.85
C LEU A 11 41.76 33.65 -16.96
N LYS A 12 42.11 34.09 -18.18
CA LYS A 12 41.22 34.04 -19.34
C LYS A 12 40.81 32.61 -19.72
N GLU A 13 41.73 31.66 -19.68
CA GLU A 13 41.42 30.25 -19.95
C GLU A 13 40.48 29.68 -18.89
N SER A 14 40.69 30.00 -17.61
CA SER A 14 39.84 29.60 -16.51
C SER A 14 38.44 30.20 -16.65
N GLU A 15 38.33 31.51 -16.92
CA GLU A 15 37.04 32.19 -17.16
C GLU A 15 36.28 31.59 -18.33
N ALA A 16 36.95 31.31 -19.47
CA ALA A 16 36.35 30.70 -20.62
C ALA A 16 35.84 29.27 -20.30
N ARG A 17 36.61 28.51 -19.51
CA ARG A 17 36.23 27.19 -19.06
C ARG A 17 35.00 27.23 -18.14
N TYR A 18 34.96 28.10 -17.13
CA TYR A 18 33.81 28.27 -16.27
C TYR A 18 32.57 28.70 -17.05
N LYS A 19 32.70 29.66 -17.94
CA LYS A 19 31.60 30.12 -18.79
C LYS A 19 31.06 28.98 -19.65
N SER A 20 31.91 28.18 -20.27
CA SER A 20 31.48 27.02 -21.05
C SER A 20 30.76 25.96 -20.22
N LEU A 21 31.18 25.73 -18.98
CA LEU A 21 30.53 24.74 -18.08
C LEU A 21 29.12 25.22 -17.67
N VAL A 22 28.97 26.52 -17.38
CA VAL A 22 27.70 27.10 -16.96
C VAL A 22 26.71 27.16 -18.13
N GLU A 23 27.17 27.58 -19.33
CA GLU A 23 26.32 27.66 -20.52
C GLU A 23 25.84 26.26 -20.98
N LYS A 24 26.65 25.23 -20.83
CA LYS A 24 26.29 23.84 -21.20
C LYS A 24 25.55 23.07 -20.08
N ALA A 25 25.31 23.72 -18.94
CA ALA A 25 24.57 23.05 -17.86
C ALA A 25 23.13 22.74 -18.27
N ARG A 26 22.65 21.53 -17.94
CA ARG A 26 21.27 21.10 -18.19
C ARG A 26 20.23 21.78 -17.29
N ILE A 27 20.67 22.57 -16.32
CA ILE A 27 19.83 23.34 -15.40
C ILE A 27 19.92 24.82 -15.75
N ALA A 28 18.83 25.55 -15.64
CA ALA A 28 18.87 27.01 -15.79
C ALA A 28 19.55 27.62 -14.61
N ILE A 29 20.50 28.51 -14.88
CA ILE A 29 21.27 29.23 -13.88
C ILE A 29 21.02 30.72 -14.13
N LEU A 30 20.66 31.44 -13.05
CA LEU A 30 20.55 32.88 -13.10
C LEU A 30 21.24 33.53 -11.87
N ILE A 31 21.77 34.70 -12.05
CA ILE A 31 22.31 35.60 -11.02
C ILE A 31 21.55 36.89 -11.09
N ASP A 32 21.04 37.33 -9.96
CA ASP A 32 20.37 38.60 -9.80
C ASP A 32 21.06 39.49 -8.74
N ASP A 33 20.76 40.79 -8.76
CA ASP A 33 21.18 41.71 -7.73
C ASP A 33 20.21 41.75 -6.54
N LYS A 34 20.44 42.63 -5.56
CA LYS A 34 19.60 42.78 -4.37
C LYS A 34 18.17 43.22 -4.68
N GLU A 35 17.99 43.92 -5.77
CA GLU A 35 16.71 44.40 -6.29
C GLU A 35 15.98 43.35 -7.12
N GLY A 36 16.66 42.22 -7.45
CA GLY A 36 16.12 41.14 -8.28
C GLY A 36 16.29 41.36 -9.78
N ASN A 37 17.18 42.29 -10.20
CA ASN A 37 17.48 42.48 -11.61
C ASN A 37 18.44 41.42 -12.09
N LEU A 38 18.17 40.85 -13.26
CA LEU A 38 19.00 39.82 -13.89
C LEU A 38 20.37 40.40 -14.27
N LYS A 39 21.45 39.78 -13.78
CA LYS A 39 22.85 40.14 -14.07
C LYS A 39 23.53 39.12 -14.96
N TYR A 40 23.18 37.86 -14.78
CA TYR A 40 23.71 36.77 -15.60
C TYR A 40 22.66 35.65 -15.68
N PHE A 41 22.59 34.98 -16.79
CA PHE A 41 21.83 33.76 -16.97
C PHE A 41 22.43 32.96 -18.14
N ASN A 42 22.28 31.63 -18.08
CA ASN A 42 22.74 30.74 -19.12
C ASN A 42 21.66 30.52 -20.20
N ASP A 43 22.06 29.92 -21.34
CA ASP A 43 21.16 29.67 -22.46
C ASP A 43 19.98 28.74 -22.07
N ARG A 44 20.18 27.85 -21.09
CA ARG A 44 19.14 27.00 -20.58
C ARG A 44 17.95 27.75 -19.97
N LEU A 45 18.20 28.91 -19.34
CA LEU A 45 17.10 29.76 -18.86
C LEU A 45 16.23 30.25 -20.03
N CYS A 46 16.90 30.74 -21.08
CA CYS A 46 16.21 31.21 -22.28
C CYS A 46 15.35 30.09 -22.93
N GLU A 47 15.92 28.89 -23.07
CA GLU A 47 15.20 27.73 -23.60
C GLU A 47 13.96 27.37 -22.77
N ILE A 48 14.09 27.30 -21.43
CA ILE A 48 12.97 26.92 -20.54
C ILE A 48 11.84 27.93 -20.63
N PHE A 49 12.15 29.22 -20.62
CA PHE A 49 11.15 30.31 -20.56
C PHE A 49 10.75 30.85 -21.94
N GLY A 50 11.45 30.46 -23.01
CA GLY A 50 11.12 30.82 -24.38
C GLY A 50 11.46 32.31 -24.72
N TYR A 51 12.45 32.87 -24.10
CA TYR A 51 12.94 34.21 -24.36
C TYR A 51 14.26 34.20 -25.13
N GLU A 52 14.46 35.16 -26.00
CA GLU A 52 15.80 35.49 -26.50
C GLU A 52 16.62 36.21 -25.42
N ARG A 53 17.95 36.08 -25.46
CA ARG A 53 18.85 36.61 -24.43
C ARG A 53 18.65 38.10 -24.26
N GLU A 54 18.57 38.84 -25.37
CA GLU A 54 18.43 40.30 -25.42
C GLU A 54 17.12 40.77 -24.79
N GLU A 55 16.10 39.94 -24.77
CA GLU A 55 14.78 40.27 -24.20
C GLU A 55 14.77 40.18 -22.65
N LEU A 56 15.67 39.38 -22.10
CA LEU A 56 15.82 39.24 -20.64
C LEU A 56 16.84 40.21 -20.03
N GLU A 57 17.71 40.80 -20.86
CA GLU A 57 18.64 41.80 -20.38
C GLU A 57 17.90 43.00 -19.78
N GLY A 58 18.31 43.40 -18.56
CA GLY A 58 17.68 44.50 -17.81
C GLY A 58 16.30 44.19 -17.22
N LYS A 59 15.83 42.97 -17.35
CA LYS A 59 14.57 42.49 -16.69
C LYS A 59 14.84 42.05 -15.25
N THR A 60 13.76 41.85 -14.53
CA THR A 60 13.78 41.29 -13.16
C THR A 60 13.38 39.84 -13.15
N ILE A 61 13.71 39.13 -12.07
CA ILE A 61 13.27 37.73 -11.85
C ILE A 61 11.74 37.56 -11.97
N LEU A 62 10.96 38.60 -11.65
CA LEU A 62 9.49 38.56 -11.72
C LEU A 62 8.95 38.45 -13.15
N THR A 63 9.78 38.72 -14.18
CA THR A 63 9.42 38.48 -15.58
C THR A 63 9.16 36.97 -15.84
N LEU A 64 9.87 36.11 -15.13
CA LEU A 64 9.81 34.65 -15.24
C LEU A 64 8.76 34.00 -14.31
N VAL A 65 8.16 34.79 -13.40
CA VAL A 65 7.25 34.29 -12.35
C VAL A 65 5.80 34.60 -12.71
N HIS A 66 4.96 33.58 -12.63
CA HIS A 66 3.50 33.71 -12.81
C HIS A 66 2.95 34.74 -11.80
N PRO A 67 1.96 35.58 -12.17
CA PRO A 67 1.41 36.61 -11.28
C PRO A 67 1.03 36.11 -9.89
N GLU A 68 0.45 34.89 -9.78
CA GLU A 68 0.04 34.31 -8.52
C GLU A 68 1.18 34.10 -7.51
N ASP A 69 2.41 33.85 -7.98
CA ASP A 69 3.55 33.51 -7.11
C ASP A 69 4.51 34.66 -6.91
N ARG A 70 4.28 35.84 -7.56
CA ARG A 70 5.20 36.99 -7.51
C ARG A 70 5.44 37.50 -6.12
N GLU A 71 4.41 37.61 -5.30
CA GLU A 71 4.56 38.11 -3.91
C GLU A 71 5.41 37.14 -3.07
N THR A 72 5.19 35.83 -3.23
CA THR A 72 5.95 34.80 -2.53
C THR A 72 7.43 34.84 -2.94
N VAL A 73 7.71 34.88 -4.24
CA VAL A 73 9.09 34.86 -4.76
C VAL A 73 9.85 36.11 -4.35
N ILE A 74 9.23 37.30 -4.47
CA ILE A 74 9.90 38.56 -4.08
C ILE A 74 10.12 38.62 -2.57
N HIS A 75 9.20 38.12 -1.77
CA HIS A 75 9.37 38.04 -0.32
C HIS A 75 10.54 37.11 0.05
N LEU A 76 10.64 35.92 -0.55
CA LEU A 76 11.74 34.98 -0.33
C LEU A 76 13.11 35.60 -0.77
N HIS A 77 13.13 36.24 -1.92
CA HIS A 77 14.33 36.92 -2.42
C HIS A 77 14.79 38.03 -1.46
N ARG A 78 13.92 38.98 -1.10
CA ARG A 78 14.22 40.10 -0.18
C ARG A 78 14.69 39.59 1.19
N SER A 79 14.01 38.60 1.74
CA SER A 79 14.39 38.00 3.02
C SER A 79 15.78 37.37 2.96
N ARG A 80 16.10 36.67 1.84
CA ARG A 80 17.40 36.03 1.63
C ARG A 80 18.52 37.05 1.53
N VAL A 81 18.40 38.11 0.73
CA VAL A 81 19.43 39.17 0.59
C VAL A 81 19.60 40.00 1.86
N SER A 82 18.57 40.11 2.70
CA SER A 82 18.66 40.74 4.03
C SER A 82 19.32 39.83 5.08
N GLY A 83 19.70 38.60 4.72
CA GLY A 83 20.40 37.68 5.62
C GLY A 83 19.47 36.87 6.54
N ASN A 84 18.17 36.96 6.36
CA ASN A 84 17.21 36.13 7.10
C ASN A 84 17.30 34.66 6.66
N LYS A 85 17.05 33.75 7.62
CA LYS A 85 17.04 32.33 7.33
C LYS A 85 15.72 31.95 6.62
N VAL A 86 15.78 31.70 5.31
CA VAL A 86 14.66 31.27 4.48
C VAL A 86 15.00 30.00 3.77
N LYS A 87 13.97 29.26 3.29
CA LYS A 87 14.16 28.03 2.48
C LYS A 87 15.03 28.36 1.25
N SER A 88 16.07 27.57 1.03
CA SER A 88 16.87 27.64 -0.20
C SER A 88 16.14 27.05 -1.39
N SER A 89 15.45 25.93 -1.18
CA SER A 89 14.70 25.21 -2.21
C SER A 89 13.19 25.41 -2.03
N TYR A 90 12.50 25.74 -3.12
CA TYR A 90 11.05 25.89 -3.19
C TYR A 90 10.56 25.77 -4.63
N GLU A 91 9.25 25.49 -4.76
CA GLU A 91 8.59 25.45 -6.07
C GLU A 91 7.83 26.76 -6.32
N PHE A 92 7.73 27.15 -7.59
CA PHE A 92 6.91 28.26 -8.02
C PHE A 92 6.33 28.00 -9.43
N LYS A 93 5.24 28.68 -9.75
CA LYS A 93 4.73 28.76 -11.12
C LYS A 93 5.54 29.79 -11.91
N GLY A 94 6.23 29.33 -12.93
CA GLY A 94 6.85 30.17 -13.93
C GLY A 94 5.85 30.53 -15.05
N ILE A 95 6.19 31.56 -15.83
CA ILE A 95 5.45 31.96 -17.02
C ILE A 95 6.43 32.13 -18.18
N LYS A 96 6.16 31.46 -19.30
CA LYS A 96 6.93 31.60 -20.54
C LYS A 96 6.54 32.90 -21.27
N LYS A 97 7.36 33.28 -22.25
CA LYS A 97 7.09 34.45 -23.13
C LYS A 97 5.73 34.37 -23.81
N ASP A 98 5.31 33.19 -24.23
CA ASP A 98 4.02 32.94 -24.89
C ASP A 98 2.81 32.91 -23.92
N GLY A 99 3.02 33.14 -22.63
CA GLY A 99 1.99 33.08 -21.59
C GLY A 99 1.76 31.68 -21.01
N THR A 100 2.44 30.66 -21.50
CA THR A 100 2.29 29.29 -20.97
C THR A 100 2.87 29.19 -19.57
N ALA A 101 2.07 28.68 -18.62
CA ALA A 101 2.53 28.39 -17.28
C ALA A 101 3.36 27.10 -17.21
N LEU A 102 4.39 27.10 -16.38
CA LEU A 102 5.22 25.93 -16.09
C LEU A 102 5.47 25.83 -14.58
N PHE A 103 5.77 24.62 -14.12
CA PHE A 103 6.18 24.43 -12.71
C PHE A 103 7.68 24.39 -12.63
N CYS A 104 8.23 25.25 -11.80
CA CYS A 104 9.66 25.36 -11.55
C CYS A 104 10.00 24.93 -10.13
N GLU A 105 11.08 24.18 -9.99
CA GLU A 105 11.81 24.02 -8.74
C GLU A 105 13.03 24.91 -8.78
N VAL A 106 13.26 25.70 -7.73
CA VAL A 106 14.41 26.59 -7.62
C VAL A 106 15.19 26.32 -6.35
N ASP A 107 16.51 26.27 -6.50
CA ASP A 107 17.47 26.33 -5.41
C ASP A 107 18.22 27.68 -5.50
N ALA A 108 18.02 28.55 -4.50
CA ALA A 108 18.61 29.90 -4.50
C ALA A 108 19.58 30.10 -3.31
N VAL A 109 20.76 30.53 -3.62
CA VAL A 109 21.82 30.81 -2.65
C VAL A 109 22.27 32.27 -2.70
N ILE A 110 22.73 32.79 -1.56
CA ILE A 110 23.25 34.17 -1.47
C ILE A 110 24.61 34.24 -2.15
N LEU A 111 24.78 35.24 -3.01
CA LEU A 111 26.08 35.63 -3.53
C LEU A 111 26.70 36.73 -2.66
N ARG A 112 27.97 36.55 -2.33
CA ARG A 112 28.74 37.51 -1.51
C ARG A 112 30.04 37.85 -2.19
N GLU A 113 30.36 39.12 -2.16
CA GLU A 113 31.66 39.63 -2.53
C GLU A 113 32.24 40.40 -1.33
N LYS A 114 33.50 40.09 -0.92
CA LYS A 114 34.17 40.71 0.24
C LYS A 114 33.29 40.80 1.50
N LYS A 115 32.54 39.74 1.80
CA LYS A 115 31.54 39.58 2.90
C LYS A 115 30.24 40.41 2.72
N GLN A 116 30.10 41.21 1.68
CA GLN A 116 28.84 41.91 1.37
C GLN A 116 27.95 41.04 0.47
N VAL A 117 26.66 41.02 0.76
CA VAL A 117 25.68 40.37 -0.14
C VAL A 117 25.59 41.25 -1.39
N ILE A 118 25.74 40.64 -2.55
CA ILE A 118 25.62 41.31 -3.86
C ILE A 118 24.36 40.91 -4.61
N GLY A 119 23.74 39.78 -4.25
CA GLY A 119 22.55 39.26 -4.88
C GLY A 119 22.34 37.79 -4.58
N THR A 120 21.67 37.06 -5.48
CA THR A 120 21.47 35.62 -5.37
C THR A 120 21.92 34.90 -6.64
N CYS A 121 22.26 33.61 -6.47
CA CYS A 121 22.41 32.68 -7.58
C CYS A 121 21.33 31.61 -7.45
N SER A 122 20.55 31.43 -8.48
CA SER A 122 19.41 30.50 -8.52
C SER A 122 19.60 29.45 -9.58
N TYR A 123 19.34 28.21 -9.21
CA TYR A 123 19.30 27.02 -10.09
C TYR A 123 17.83 26.64 -10.30
N ILE A 124 17.35 26.73 -11.53
CA ILE A 124 15.94 26.51 -11.85
C ILE A 124 15.81 25.27 -12.72
N ARG A 125 14.90 24.39 -12.32
CA ARG A 125 14.52 23.17 -13.06
C ARG A 125 13.06 23.25 -13.44
N ASP A 126 12.75 22.99 -14.69
CA ASP A 126 11.37 22.74 -15.12
C ASP A 126 10.95 21.34 -14.66
N ILE A 127 9.94 21.28 -13.81
CA ILE A 127 9.36 20.04 -13.25
C ILE A 127 7.95 19.79 -13.77
N THR A 128 7.53 20.48 -14.84
CA THR A 128 6.17 20.43 -15.36
C THR A 128 5.80 19.03 -15.84
N GLU A 129 6.67 18.37 -16.60
CA GLU A 129 6.45 17.02 -17.09
C GLU A 129 6.40 16.01 -15.94
N SER A 130 7.37 16.09 -15.02
CA SER A 130 7.42 15.24 -13.82
C SER A 130 6.16 15.35 -12.95
N LYS A 131 5.64 16.59 -12.77
CA LYS A 131 4.36 16.79 -12.04
C LYS A 131 3.17 16.24 -12.79
N LYS A 132 3.10 16.43 -14.11
CA LYS A 132 2.02 15.86 -14.93
C LYS A 132 2.03 14.34 -14.86
N ASP A 133 3.19 13.72 -14.94
CA ASP A 133 3.30 12.26 -14.86
C ASP A 133 2.95 11.73 -13.49
N LYS A 134 3.35 12.43 -12.43
CA LYS A 134 2.95 12.09 -11.05
C LYS A 134 1.44 12.15 -10.86
N ILE A 135 0.78 13.19 -11.38
CA ILE A 135 -0.68 13.32 -11.32
C ILE A 135 -1.35 12.18 -12.09
N LYS A 136 -0.92 11.93 -13.34
CA LYS A 136 -1.47 10.82 -14.16
C LYS A 136 -1.32 9.47 -13.46
N LEU A 137 -0.16 9.24 -12.82
CA LEU A 137 0.07 7.99 -12.08
C LEU A 137 -0.86 7.89 -10.87
N GLN A 138 -1.04 8.98 -10.12
CA GLN A 138 -1.97 9.02 -9.00
C GLN A 138 -3.41 8.78 -9.43
N ASP A 139 -3.86 9.40 -10.51
CA ASP A 139 -5.20 9.21 -11.08
C ASP A 139 -5.40 7.75 -11.53
N SER A 140 -4.41 7.18 -12.22
CA SER A 140 -4.45 5.78 -12.66
C SER A 140 -4.47 4.80 -11.49
N LEU A 141 -3.72 5.07 -10.41
CA LEU A 141 -3.77 4.27 -9.19
C LEU A 141 -5.16 4.34 -8.55
N ARG A 142 -5.72 5.54 -8.43
CA ARG A 142 -7.06 5.74 -7.86
C ARG A 142 -8.15 5.02 -8.68
N GLU A 143 -8.07 5.09 -10.00
CA GLU A 143 -8.99 4.36 -10.89
C GLU A 143 -8.89 2.85 -10.68
N LYS A 144 -7.67 2.30 -10.62
CA LYS A 144 -7.46 0.88 -10.32
C LYS A 144 -8.01 0.45 -8.96
N GLU A 145 -7.86 1.28 -7.94
CA GLU A 145 -8.42 1.01 -6.61
C GLU A 145 -9.95 0.96 -6.64
N VAL A 146 -10.61 1.87 -7.36
CA VAL A 146 -12.07 1.87 -7.54
C VAL A 146 -12.53 0.62 -8.27
N LEU A 147 -11.85 0.24 -9.36
CA LEU A 147 -12.18 -0.97 -10.11
C LEU A 147 -12.01 -2.25 -9.27
N LEU A 148 -10.94 -2.34 -8.49
CA LEU A 148 -10.75 -3.48 -7.58
C LEU A 148 -11.87 -3.58 -6.54
N ARG A 149 -12.30 -2.46 -5.97
CA ARG A 149 -13.45 -2.44 -5.05
C ARG A 149 -14.70 -2.97 -5.74
N GLU A 150 -15.00 -2.49 -6.93
CA GLU A 150 -16.18 -2.94 -7.68
C GLU A 150 -16.14 -4.45 -7.98
N VAL A 151 -14.98 -4.98 -8.40
CA VAL A 151 -14.80 -6.42 -8.62
C VAL A 151 -15.10 -7.21 -7.35
N HIS A 152 -14.54 -6.80 -6.22
CA HIS A 152 -14.78 -7.48 -4.95
C HIS A 152 -16.25 -7.41 -4.53
N HIS A 153 -16.92 -6.25 -4.72
CA HIS A 153 -18.36 -6.13 -4.47
C HIS A 153 -19.17 -7.11 -5.31
N ARG A 154 -18.84 -7.24 -6.59
CA ARG A 154 -19.52 -8.19 -7.48
C ARG A 154 -19.29 -9.63 -7.04
N VAL A 155 -18.05 -10.00 -6.73
CA VAL A 155 -17.74 -11.35 -6.22
C VAL A 155 -18.54 -11.66 -4.96
N LYS A 156 -18.65 -10.72 -3.99
CA LYS A 156 -19.49 -10.88 -2.80
C LYS A 156 -20.96 -11.09 -3.17
N ASN A 157 -21.50 -10.28 -4.10
CA ASN A 157 -22.88 -10.37 -4.54
C ASN A 157 -23.17 -11.71 -5.25
N ASP A 158 -22.26 -12.16 -6.11
CA ASP A 158 -22.35 -13.44 -6.79
C ASP A 158 -22.37 -14.61 -5.80
N MET A 159 -21.52 -14.55 -4.75
CA MET A 159 -21.53 -15.53 -3.66
C MET A 159 -22.86 -15.53 -2.89
N GLN A 160 -23.48 -14.39 -2.68
CA GLN A 160 -24.81 -14.30 -2.05
C GLN A 160 -25.89 -14.93 -2.92
N VAL A 161 -25.87 -14.69 -4.23
CA VAL A 161 -26.79 -15.30 -5.18
C VAL A 161 -26.64 -16.83 -5.17
N ILE A 162 -25.38 -17.34 -5.27
CA ILE A 162 -25.11 -18.78 -5.22
C ILE A 162 -25.62 -19.39 -3.90
N SER A 163 -25.35 -18.73 -2.77
CA SER A 163 -25.82 -19.18 -1.45
C SER A 163 -27.35 -19.24 -1.37
N SER A 164 -28.05 -18.27 -1.98
CA SER A 164 -29.50 -18.23 -2.04
C SER A 164 -30.09 -19.33 -2.92
N LEU A 165 -29.45 -19.59 -4.07
CA LEU A 165 -29.85 -20.70 -4.96
C LEU A 165 -29.70 -22.06 -4.27
N LEU A 166 -28.59 -22.28 -3.57
CA LEU A 166 -28.40 -23.51 -2.79
C LEU A 166 -29.43 -23.65 -1.65
N ALA A 167 -29.85 -22.55 -1.03
CA ALA A 167 -30.91 -22.56 -0.03
C ALA A 167 -32.25 -23.00 -0.61
N LEU A 168 -32.61 -22.44 -1.79
CA LEU A 168 -33.85 -22.79 -2.48
C LEU A 168 -33.86 -24.28 -2.92
N GLN A 169 -32.72 -24.77 -3.39
CA GLN A 169 -32.59 -26.19 -3.75
C GLN A 169 -32.73 -27.08 -2.51
N ALA A 170 -32.08 -26.77 -1.41
CA ALA A 170 -32.15 -27.53 -0.17
C ALA A 170 -33.57 -27.56 0.42
N ALA A 171 -34.37 -26.53 0.25
CA ALA A 171 -35.73 -26.46 0.76
C ALA A 171 -36.70 -27.51 0.13
N ASN A 172 -36.34 -28.01 -1.06
CA ASN A 172 -37.14 -29.02 -1.78
C ASN A 172 -36.63 -30.46 -1.57
N ILE A 173 -35.64 -30.66 -0.69
CA ILE A 173 -35.05 -31.98 -0.42
C ILE A 173 -35.55 -32.48 0.93
N GLU A 174 -36.10 -33.67 0.96
CA GLU A 174 -36.60 -34.30 2.19
C GLU A 174 -35.50 -35.03 2.97
N ASP A 175 -34.41 -35.42 2.29
CA ASP A 175 -33.28 -36.16 2.88
C ASP A 175 -32.41 -35.22 3.73
N GLU A 176 -32.35 -35.49 5.02
CA GLU A 176 -31.63 -34.68 6.01
C GLU A 176 -30.10 -34.67 5.76
N ASP A 177 -29.52 -35.79 5.28
CA ASP A 177 -28.10 -35.89 4.99
C ASP A 177 -27.74 -35.00 3.79
N ILE A 178 -28.58 -34.98 2.77
CA ILE A 178 -28.42 -34.12 1.61
C ILE A 178 -28.62 -32.64 2.00
N GLN A 179 -29.62 -32.33 2.83
CA GLN A 179 -29.80 -30.96 3.35
C GLN A 179 -28.57 -30.47 4.10
N GLU A 180 -27.93 -31.33 4.89
CA GLU A 180 -26.71 -30.98 5.63
C GLU A 180 -25.54 -30.67 4.67
N ILE A 181 -25.37 -31.43 3.58
CA ILE A 181 -24.36 -31.13 2.53
C ILE A 181 -24.59 -29.73 1.93
N PHE A 182 -25.83 -29.35 1.65
CA PHE A 182 -26.17 -28.01 1.16
C PHE A 182 -25.88 -26.95 2.20
N ARG A 183 -26.20 -27.21 3.47
CA ARG A 183 -25.91 -26.30 4.58
C ARG A 183 -24.42 -26.02 4.73
N GLU A 184 -23.60 -27.06 4.70
CA GLU A 184 -22.13 -26.95 4.73
C GLU A 184 -21.60 -26.16 3.53
N SER A 185 -22.07 -26.45 2.32
CA SER A 185 -21.66 -25.74 1.10
C SER A 185 -22.00 -24.24 1.19
N ARG A 186 -23.17 -23.89 1.69
CA ARG A 186 -23.57 -22.50 1.95
C ARG A 186 -22.65 -21.82 3.00
N GLY A 187 -22.31 -22.56 4.06
CA GLY A 187 -21.38 -22.08 5.09
C GLY A 187 -20.03 -21.72 4.51
N ARG A 188 -19.47 -22.54 3.62
CA ARG A 188 -18.21 -22.29 2.92
C ARG A 188 -18.28 -21.03 2.03
N ILE A 189 -19.36 -20.90 1.26
CA ILE A 189 -19.59 -19.71 0.43
C ILE A 189 -19.70 -18.44 1.30
N LYS A 190 -20.43 -18.52 2.40
CA LYS A 190 -20.56 -17.40 3.35
C LYS A 190 -19.23 -17.00 3.96
N THR A 191 -18.40 -17.97 4.33
CA THR A 191 -17.05 -17.79 4.83
C THR A 191 -16.17 -17.02 3.84
N MET A 192 -16.20 -17.41 2.55
CA MET A 192 -15.49 -16.68 1.48
C MET A 192 -16.00 -15.24 1.36
N ALA A 193 -17.32 -15.05 1.32
CA ALA A 193 -17.93 -13.72 1.22
C ALA A 193 -17.51 -12.79 2.38
N MET A 194 -17.34 -13.35 3.59
CA MET A 194 -16.88 -12.59 4.76
C MET A 194 -15.41 -12.14 4.63
N VAL A 195 -14.54 -12.93 3.99
CA VAL A 195 -13.15 -12.50 3.70
C VAL A 195 -13.18 -11.27 2.78
N TYR A 196 -13.95 -11.32 1.69
CA TYR A 196 -14.13 -10.17 0.79
C TYR A 196 -14.70 -8.95 1.51
N GLU A 197 -15.63 -9.15 2.45
CA GLU A 197 -16.22 -8.04 3.22
C GLU A 197 -15.21 -7.35 4.13
N LYS A 198 -14.29 -8.09 4.72
CA LYS A 198 -13.25 -7.53 5.61
C LYS A 198 -12.14 -6.76 4.86
N LEU A 199 -11.92 -7.05 3.58
CA LEU A 199 -11.03 -6.26 2.74
C LEU A 199 -11.46 -4.79 2.62
N TYR A 200 -12.77 -4.50 2.69
CA TYR A 200 -13.30 -3.13 2.60
C TYR A 200 -13.05 -2.26 3.82
N GLY A 201 -12.81 -2.85 4.98
CA GLY A 201 -12.56 -2.14 6.23
C GLY A 201 -11.09 -1.81 6.47
N SER A 202 -10.19 -2.23 5.59
CA SER A 202 -8.75 -1.98 5.73
C SER A 202 -8.30 -0.82 4.83
N GLU A 203 -7.40 0.02 5.32
CA GLU A 203 -6.76 1.07 4.53
C GLU A 203 -5.91 0.50 3.38
N GLU A 204 -5.41 -0.74 3.54
CA GLU A 204 -4.72 -1.49 2.49
C GLU A 204 -5.70 -2.47 1.83
N LEU A 205 -6.12 -2.17 0.59
CA LEU A 205 -7.07 -2.94 -0.23
C LEU A 205 -6.64 -4.39 -0.53
N SER A 206 -5.43 -4.78 -0.17
CA SER A 206 -4.87 -6.10 -0.44
C SER A 206 -4.76 -7.01 0.78
N LYS A 207 -4.99 -6.49 1.99
CA LYS A 207 -4.78 -7.25 3.23
C LYS A 207 -6.01 -7.29 4.13
N VAL A 208 -6.28 -8.46 4.66
CA VAL A 208 -7.38 -8.75 5.59
C VAL A 208 -6.86 -8.72 7.02
N ASP A 209 -7.48 -7.93 7.89
CA ASP A 209 -7.30 -8.06 9.35
C ASP A 209 -7.90 -9.40 9.79
N PHE A 210 -7.03 -10.41 9.89
CA PHE A 210 -7.45 -11.78 10.12
C PHE A 210 -7.94 -12.01 11.55
N SER A 211 -7.50 -11.19 12.50
CA SER A 211 -8.02 -11.21 13.87
C SER A 211 -9.50 -10.84 13.92
N LYS A 212 -9.90 -9.74 13.26
CA LYS A 212 -11.30 -9.32 13.18
C LYS A 212 -12.15 -10.27 12.32
N TYR A 213 -11.54 -10.91 11.33
CA TYR A 213 -12.20 -11.92 10.53
C TYR A 213 -12.60 -13.14 11.38
N ILE A 214 -11.68 -13.66 12.22
CA ILE A 214 -11.96 -14.80 13.12
C ILE A 214 -13.13 -14.48 14.05
N ASP A 215 -13.21 -13.28 14.62
CA ASP A 215 -14.35 -12.88 15.48
C ASP A 215 -15.68 -12.96 14.71
N SER A 216 -15.69 -12.48 13.48
CA SER A 216 -16.89 -12.49 12.64
C SER A 216 -17.29 -13.91 12.22
N LEU A 217 -16.30 -14.75 11.87
CA LEU A 217 -16.52 -16.15 11.53
C LEU A 217 -17.07 -16.93 12.73
N ALA A 218 -16.46 -16.76 13.89
CA ALA A 218 -16.92 -17.42 15.12
C ALA A 218 -18.36 -17.04 15.44
N HIS A 219 -18.68 -15.75 15.44
CA HIS A 219 -20.05 -15.27 15.68
C HIS A 219 -21.05 -15.92 14.70
N TYR A 220 -20.71 -15.95 13.42
CA TYR A 220 -21.54 -16.60 12.40
C TYR A 220 -21.74 -18.09 12.67
N LEU A 221 -20.68 -18.84 12.99
CA LEU A 221 -20.76 -20.26 13.23
C LEU A 221 -21.58 -20.58 14.48
N PHE A 222 -21.35 -19.88 15.58
CA PHE A 222 -22.12 -20.06 16.81
C PHE A 222 -23.62 -19.82 16.58
N GLN A 223 -23.98 -18.77 15.84
CA GLN A 223 -25.37 -18.54 15.46
C GLN A 223 -25.94 -19.66 14.56
N SER A 224 -25.15 -20.10 13.56
CA SER A 224 -25.60 -21.11 12.58
C SER A 224 -25.86 -22.47 13.21
N PHE A 225 -25.12 -22.82 14.25
CA PHE A 225 -25.27 -24.07 14.99
C PHE A 225 -26.18 -23.93 16.23
N GLY A 226 -26.71 -22.73 16.50
CA GLY A 226 -27.56 -22.51 17.68
C GLY A 226 -26.80 -22.77 19.00
N ILE A 227 -25.49 -22.56 19.01
CA ILE A 227 -24.66 -22.84 20.18
C ILE A 227 -24.77 -21.66 21.14
N ASP A 228 -25.15 -21.98 22.39
CA ASP A 228 -25.15 -21.02 23.47
C ASP A 228 -23.71 -20.66 23.87
N SER A 229 -23.37 -19.37 23.82
CA SER A 229 -22.07 -18.84 24.21
C SER A 229 -21.73 -19.03 25.69
N GLU A 230 -22.72 -19.37 26.53
CA GLU A 230 -22.48 -19.76 27.91
C GLU A 230 -22.05 -21.23 28.05
N LYS A 231 -22.40 -22.07 27.07
CA LYS A 231 -22.04 -23.50 27.02
C LYS A 231 -20.70 -23.74 26.32
N VAL A 232 -20.49 -23.11 25.19
CA VAL A 232 -19.22 -23.27 24.44
C VAL A 232 -18.62 -21.89 24.19
N VAL A 233 -17.35 -21.75 24.57
CA VAL A 233 -16.61 -20.48 24.44
C VAL A 233 -15.53 -20.61 23.38
N LEU A 234 -15.42 -19.60 22.50
CA LEU A 234 -14.25 -19.47 21.63
C LEU A 234 -13.18 -18.62 22.36
N LYS A 235 -12.01 -19.21 22.55
CA LYS A 235 -10.81 -18.47 22.97
C LYS A 235 -9.92 -18.17 21.78
N LYS A 236 -9.58 -16.91 21.60
CA LYS A 236 -8.74 -16.43 20.53
C LYS A 236 -7.41 -15.92 21.08
N ASP A 237 -6.30 -16.49 20.60
CA ASP A 237 -4.95 -15.99 20.82
C ASP A 237 -4.33 -15.65 19.46
N VAL A 238 -4.76 -14.51 18.91
CA VAL A 238 -4.35 -14.02 17.62
C VAL A 238 -3.95 -12.57 17.74
N LYS A 239 -2.66 -12.28 17.55
CA LYS A 239 -2.17 -10.89 17.45
C LYS A 239 -2.67 -10.25 16.17
N GLU A 240 -2.52 -8.93 16.02
CA GLU A 240 -2.80 -8.24 14.76
C GLU A 240 -1.98 -8.86 13.62
N ILE A 241 -2.65 -9.64 12.79
CA ILE A 241 -2.07 -10.29 11.61
C ILE A 241 -2.91 -9.88 10.39
N PHE A 242 -2.25 -9.23 9.45
CA PHE A 242 -2.81 -8.87 8.16
C PHE A 242 -2.34 -9.87 7.11
N LEU A 243 -3.27 -10.51 6.40
CA LEU A 243 -2.98 -11.54 5.41
C LEU A 243 -3.44 -11.09 4.02
N ASP A 244 -2.65 -11.45 3.00
CA ASP A 244 -3.08 -11.34 1.60
C ASP A 244 -4.34 -12.21 1.37
N ILE A 245 -5.23 -11.76 0.46
CA ILE A 245 -6.49 -12.45 0.16
C ILE A 245 -6.27 -13.90 -0.29
N ASN A 246 -5.17 -14.17 -1.00
CA ASN A 246 -4.82 -15.52 -1.45
C ASN A 246 -4.49 -16.47 -0.29
N THR A 247 -4.06 -15.92 0.84
CA THR A 247 -3.86 -16.66 2.10
C THR A 247 -5.12 -16.66 2.96
N ALA A 248 -5.81 -15.52 3.02
CA ALA A 248 -6.97 -15.35 3.90
C ALA A 248 -8.16 -16.24 3.51
N ILE A 249 -8.43 -16.46 2.21
CA ILE A 249 -9.53 -17.30 1.75
C ILE A 249 -9.30 -18.78 2.13
N PRO A 250 -8.19 -19.43 1.73
CA PRO A 250 -7.95 -20.83 2.13
C PRO A 250 -7.92 -21.00 3.65
N LEU A 251 -7.29 -20.08 4.36
CA LEU A 251 -7.19 -20.13 5.82
C LEU A 251 -8.55 -19.94 6.50
N GLY A 252 -9.40 -19.07 5.96
CA GLY A 252 -10.77 -18.87 6.43
C GLY A 252 -11.64 -20.10 6.26
N LEU A 253 -11.56 -20.75 5.09
CA LEU A 253 -12.26 -22.00 4.83
C LEU A 253 -11.78 -23.14 5.75
N LEU A 254 -10.49 -23.23 5.96
CA LEU A 254 -9.87 -24.18 6.85
C LEU A 254 -10.36 -23.98 8.29
N LEU A 255 -10.40 -22.75 8.79
CA LEU A 255 -10.97 -22.41 10.10
C LEU A 255 -12.45 -22.77 10.19
N ASN A 256 -13.23 -22.49 9.13
CA ASN A 256 -14.63 -22.86 9.07
C ASN A 256 -14.82 -24.37 9.28
N GLU A 257 -14.06 -25.20 8.57
CA GLU A 257 -14.15 -26.66 8.70
C GLU A 257 -13.75 -27.13 10.11
N LEU A 258 -12.63 -26.65 10.63
CA LEU A 258 -12.14 -27.08 11.93
C LEU A 258 -13.04 -26.65 13.10
N ILE A 259 -13.50 -25.39 13.10
CA ILE A 259 -14.43 -24.91 14.13
C ILE A 259 -15.77 -25.59 14.02
N SER A 260 -16.33 -25.75 12.79
CA SER A 260 -17.59 -26.45 12.58
C SER A 260 -17.53 -27.91 13.06
N ASN A 261 -16.43 -28.61 12.78
CA ASN A 261 -16.22 -29.97 13.26
C ASN A 261 -16.19 -30.04 14.78
N SER A 262 -15.52 -29.10 15.45
CA SER A 262 -15.53 -29.04 16.90
C SER A 262 -16.94 -28.79 17.45
N LEU A 263 -17.69 -27.84 16.86
CA LEU A 263 -19.06 -27.53 17.30
C LEU A 263 -20.03 -28.67 17.08
N LYS A 264 -19.89 -29.45 15.98
CA LYS A 264 -20.76 -30.58 15.65
C LYS A 264 -20.49 -31.85 16.49
N HIS A 265 -19.21 -32.11 16.78
CA HIS A 265 -18.82 -33.47 17.24
C HIS A 265 -18.20 -33.49 18.63
N SER A 266 -17.61 -32.36 19.08
CA SER A 266 -16.79 -32.37 20.30
C SER A 266 -17.59 -32.18 21.59
N PHE A 267 -18.81 -31.60 21.52
CA PHE A 267 -19.54 -31.16 22.71
C PHE A 267 -20.92 -31.77 22.90
N LEU A 268 -21.24 -32.85 22.16
CA LEU A 268 -22.58 -33.51 22.20
C LEU A 268 -23.04 -33.90 23.61
N ASP A 269 -22.09 -34.29 24.48
CA ASP A 269 -22.40 -34.79 25.84
C ASP A 269 -21.75 -33.91 26.93
N LYS A 270 -21.35 -32.68 26.62
CA LYS A 270 -20.67 -31.77 27.58
C LYS A 270 -21.49 -30.53 27.92
N GLU A 271 -21.57 -30.24 29.23
CA GLU A 271 -22.23 -29.02 29.71
C GLU A 271 -21.45 -27.76 29.37
N LYS A 272 -20.11 -27.83 29.26
CA LYS A 272 -19.23 -26.71 28.91
C LYS A 272 -18.10 -27.16 28.00
N GLY A 273 -17.85 -26.37 26.97
CA GLY A 273 -16.81 -26.59 25.97
C GLY A 273 -15.97 -25.35 25.69
N GLU A 274 -14.76 -25.57 25.18
CA GLU A 274 -13.87 -24.52 24.73
C GLU A 274 -13.28 -24.90 23.37
N VAL A 275 -13.41 -23.99 22.41
CA VAL A 275 -12.65 -24.02 21.14
C VAL A 275 -11.61 -22.93 21.21
N ARG A 276 -10.35 -23.24 20.92
CA ARG A 276 -9.26 -22.27 20.94
C ARG A 276 -8.66 -22.13 19.54
N VAL A 277 -8.49 -20.89 19.09
CA VAL A 277 -7.83 -20.55 17.86
C VAL A 277 -6.62 -19.70 18.16
N THR A 278 -5.44 -20.20 17.81
CA THR A 278 -4.16 -19.50 17.95
C THR A 278 -3.53 -19.31 16.58
N LEU A 279 -3.15 -18.07 16.24
CA LEU A 279 -2.39 -17.78 15.03
C LEU A 279 -1.19 -16.91 15.39
N VAL A 280 0.00 -17.46 15.19
CA VAL A 280 1.26 -16.84 15.59
C VAL A 280 2.31 -16.95 14.48
N LYS A 281 3.29 -16.05 14.51
CA LYS A 281 4.48 -16.19 13.66
C LYS A 281 5.39 -17.28 14.22
N ALA A 282 5.81 -18.19 13.36
CA ALA A 282 6.69 -19.32 13.67
C ALA A 282 8.01 -19.18 12.88
N GLY A 283 8.84 -18.17 13.21
CA GLY A 283 10.03 -17.79 12.46
C GLY A 283 9.80 -16.59 11.54
N ASP A 284 10.75 -16.30 10.65
CA ASP A 284 10.77 -15.05 9.86
C ASP A 284 9.68 -15.00 8.77
N GLU A 285 9.29 -16.14 8.20
CA GLU A 285 8.31 -16.19 7.09
C GLU A 285 7.18 -17.20 7.30
N GLN A 286 7.16 -17.89 8.44
CA GLN A 286 6.16 -18.92 8.70
C GLN A 286 5.09 -18.44 9.67
N LEU A 287 3.86 -18.89 9.43
CA LEU A 287 2.72 -18.75 10.30
C LEU A 287 2.31 -20.12 10.83
N LYS A 288 1.88 -20.16 12.07
CA LYS A 288 1.38 -21.36 12.73
C LYS A 288 -0.03 -21.11 13.21
N LEU A 289 -0.99 -21.86 12.65
CA LEU A 289 -2.35 -21.92 13.10
C LEU A 289 -2.53 -23.16 13.97
N ILE A 290 -3.17 -22.98 15.12
CA ILE A 290 -3.58 -24.08 16.00
C ILE A 290 -5.08 -23.90 16.26
N VAL A 291 -5.86 -24.93 15.96
CA VAL A 291 -7.27 -25.00 16.34
C VAL A 291 -7.42 -26.20 17.25
N SER A 292 -7.85 -25.98 18.48
CA SER A 292 -8.02 -27.04 19.46
C SER A 292 -9.39 -26.96 20.13
N ASP A 293 -9.90 -28.11 20.58
CA ASP A 293 -11.09 -28.21 21.41
C ASP A 293 -10.86 -29.17 22.58
N ASN A 294 -11.52 -28.88 23.70
CA ASN A 294 -11.49 -29.71 24.88
C ASN A 294 -12.66 -30.71 24.91
N GLY A 295 -13.15 -31.11 23.76
CA GLY A 295 -14.30 -32.04 23.62
C GLY A 295 -14.02 -33.48 23.98
N VAL A 296 -14.79 -34.41 23.38
CA VAL A 296 -14.66 -35.83 23.64
C VAL A 296 -13.43 -36.47 22.99
N GLY A 297 -12.66 -35.68 22.22
CA GLY A 297 -11.50 -36.18 21.48
C GLY A 297 -11.88 -37.05 20.24
N VAL A 298 -10.88 -37.43 19.50
CA VAL A 298 -11.06 -38.29 18.32
C VAL A 298 -10.91 -39.73 18.72
N LYS A 299 -12.00 -40.52 18.61
CA LYS A 299 -12.04 -41.94 19.02
C LYS A 299 -11.10 -42.85 18.21
N ASN A 300 -10.80 -42.51 16.96
CA ASN A 300 -9.89 -43.26 16.09
C ASN A 300 -8.78 -42.37 15.56
N LYS A 301 -7.56 -42.91 15.39
CA LYS A 301 -6.48 -42.17 14.72
C LYS A 301 -6.94 -41.74 13.34
N ILE A 302 -6.98 -40.42 13.12
CA ILE A 302 -7.28 -39.86 11.78
C ILE A 302 -6.08 -40.17 10.89
N ASP A 303 -6.30 -40.98 9.86
CA ASP A 303 -5.31 -41.20 8.81
C ASP A 303 -5.42 -40.04 7.80
N LEU A 304 -4.47 -39.12 7.86
CA LEU A 304 -4.38 -37.96 6.94
C LEU A 304 -4.24 -38.38 5.47
N ASN A 305 -3.84 -39.63 5.21
CA ASN A 305 -3.73 -40.15 3.83
C ASN A 305 -5.04 -40.66 3.29
N LYS A 306 -5.99 -41.02 4.19
CA LYS A 306 -7.35 -41.45 3.86
C LYS A 306 -8.35 -40.76 4.78
N PRO A 307 -8.52 -39.45 4.67
CA PRO A 307 -9.46 -38.72 5.50
C PRO A 307 -10.89 -39.22 5.20
N GLY A 308 -11.57 -39.68 6.26
CA GLY A 308 -12.88 -40.31 6.14
C GLY A 308 -14.03 -39.35 5.83
N SER A 309 -13.86 -38.04 6.06
CA SER A 309 -14.88 -37.04 5.81
C SER A 309 -14.44 -36.02 4.75
N PHE A 310 -15.42 -35.48 4.01
CA PHE A 310 -15.17 -34.44 3.02
C PHE A 310 -14.52 -33.20 3.64
N GLY A 311 -14.93 -32.77 4.84
CA GLY A 311 -14.34 -31.62 5.54
C GLY A 311 -12.84 -31.77 5.81
N LEU A 312 -12.38 -32.95 6.25
CA LEU A 312 -10.97 -33.24 6.47
C LEU A 312 -10.17 -33.34 5.16
N GLN A 313 -10.81 -33.83 4.08
CA GLN A 313 -10.20 -33.80 2.74
C GLN A 313 -9.97 -32.36 2.29
N LEU A 314 -10.95 -31.48 2.50
CA LEU A 314 -10.86 -30.05 2.19
C LEU A 314 -9.77 -29.37 3.02
N VAL A 315 -9.68 -29.65 4.34
CA VAL A 315 -8.62 -29.11 5.21
C VAL A 315 -7.24 -29.51 4.69
N LYS A 316 -7.05 -30.77 4.28
CA LYS A 316 -5.78 -31.23 3.69
C LYS A 316 -5.46 -30.47 2.40
N MET A 317 -6.39 -30.41 1.47
CA MET A 317 -6.23 -29.71 0.19
C MET A 317 -5.89 -28.21 0.38
N LEU A 318 -6.57 -27.54 1.30
CA LEU A 318 -6.31 -26.12 1.61
C LEU A 318 -4.94 -25.93 2.28
N THR A 319 -4.51 -26.87 3.12
CA THR A 319 -3.16 -26.86 3.70
C THR A 319 -2.09 -27.00 2.61
N GLU A 320 -2.28 -27.91 1.66
CA GLU A 320 -1.39 -28.08 0.51
C GLU A 320 -1.37 -26.81 -0.38
N GLN A 321 -2.53 -26.16 -0.59
CA GLN A 321 -2.64 -24.91 -1.32
C GLN A 321 -1.85 -23.77 -0.65
N LEU A 322 -1.79 -23.74 0.69
CA LEU A 322 -0.98 -22.82 1.48
C LEU A 322 0.51 -23.23 1.54
N HIS A 323 0.92 -24.28 0.83
CA HIS A 323 2.26 -24.86 0.90
C HIS A 323 2.66 -25.17 2.36
N GLY A 324 1.72 -25.66 3.14
CA GLY A 324 1.84 -25.93 4.56
C GLY A 324 1.88 -27.41 4.91
N ASP A 325 2.21 -27.64 6.18
CA ASP A 325 2.18 -28.97 6.81
C ASP A 325 1.14 -29.00 7.92
N MET A 326 0.42 -30.13 8.05
CA MET A 326 -0.58 -30.35 9.08
C MET A 326 -0.22 -31.53 9.99
N LYS A 327 -0.38 -31.30 11.30
CA LYS A 327 -0.29 -32.32 12.34
C LYS A 327 -1.55 -32.34 13.17
N ILE A 328 -1.97 -33.53 13.60
CA ILE A 328 -3.12 -33.72 14.48
C ILE A 328 -2.60 -34.35 15.77
N GLU A 329 -2.90 -33.72 16.90
CA GLU A 329 -2.62 -34.23 18.24
C GLU A 329 -3.95 -34.49 18.93
N SER A 330 -4.15 -35.72 19.44
CA SER A 330 -5.37 -36.13 20.13
C SER A 330 -4.98 -36.91 21.38
N ASN A 331 -4.86 -36.19 22.50
CA ASN A 331 -4.66 -36.80 23.82
C ASN A 331 -5.87 -36.50 24.72
N LYS A 332 -5.80 -35.40 25.47
CA LYS A 332 -6.91 -34.86 26.28
C LYS A 332 -7.77 -33.86 25.51
N GLU A 333 -7.19 -33.24 24.53
CA GLU A 333 -7.77 -32.24 23.62
C GLU A 333 -7.48 -32.66 22.18
N THR A 334 -8.35 -32.31 21.25
CA THR A 334 -8.06 -32.46 19.81
C THR A 334 -7.43 -31.17 19.32
N SER A 335 -6.25 -31.25 18.71
CA SER A 335 -5.54 -30.08 18.20
C SER A 335 -5.10 -30.32 16.75
N PHE A 336 -5.51 -29.42 15.87
CA PHE A 336 -5.00 -29.32 14.51
C PHE A 336 -3.93 -28.23 14.46
N ILE A 337 -2.73 -28.60 14.08
CA ILE A 337 -1.57 -27.71 14.01
C ILE A 337 -1.16 -27.60 12.54
N ILE A 338 -1.25 -26.41 11.98
CA ILE A 338 -0.95 -26.13 10.58
C ILE A 338 0.12 -25.07 10.51
N THR A 339 1.23 -25.38 9.83
CA THR A 339 2.34 -24.46 9.60
C THR A 339 2.40 -24.14 8.12
N PHE A 340 2.41 -22.87 7.75
CA PHE A 340 2.35 -22.44 6.34
C PHE A 340 3.11 -21.13 6.13
N LYS A 341 3.30 -20.73 4.87
CA LYS A 341 3.84 -19.44 4.48
C LYS A 341 2.73 -18.55 3.93
N GLU A 342 2.85 -17.23 4.16
CA GLU A 342 1.96 -16.28 3.51
C GLU A 342 2.20 -16.29 2.00
N LEU A 343 1.12 -16.51 1.24
CA LEU A 343 1.13 -16.41 -0.21
C LEU A 343 1.12 -14.92 -0.59
N LYS A 344 2.27 -14.38 -0.94
CA LYS A 344 2.38 -13.00 -1.43
C LYS A 344 1.99 -12.97 -2.91
N TYR A 345 1.20 -11.98 -3.29
CA TYR A 345 0.93 -11.71 -4.70
C TYR A 345 2.24 -11.36 -5.39
N SER A 346 2.82 -12.30 -6.12
CA SER A 346 3.88 -11.98 -7.06
C SER A 346 3.22 -11.38 -8.30
N SER A 347 3.32 -10.07 -8.48
CA SER A 347 3.01 -9.45 -9.77
C SER A 347 3.84 -10.17 -10.83
N ARG A 348 3.19 -11.01 -11.63
CA ARG A 348 3.79 -11.44 -12.90
C ARG A 348 3.85 -10.20 -13.79
N LEU A 349 4.98 -9.50 -13.76
CA LEU A 349 5.39 -8.56 -14.79
C LEU A 349 5.93 -9.35 -15.99
#